data_235d41f6998598c9487f34e30aa39dea
#
_entry.id   235d41f6998598c9487f34e30aa39dea
#
_cell.length_a   1.000
_cell.length_b   1.000
_cell.length_c   1.000
_cell.angle_alpha   90.00
_cell.angle_beta   90.00
_cell.angle_gamma   90.00
#
_symmetry.space_group_name_H-M   'P 1'
#
loop_
_entity.id
_entity.type
_entity.pdbx_description
1 polymer ?
#
loop_
_entity_poly.entity_id
_entity_poly.type
_entity_poly.pdbx_seq_one_letter_code
_entity_poly.pdbx_strand_id
1 'polypeptide(L)'
;MSALHDLTLVALDGAELPLVQFADRLLLVVNVASECGLTQQYAGLQTLHEQYQAQGFSVLGVPCNQFGKQEPGTAAQIRDFCVEHFGVTFPLTEKLQVNGTGNHPLYRLLAGEGAEFPGEIAWNFEKFLLDGEGRVLARFSPRTEPDDPLLLQAIEDALAVQVS
;
A
#
# COMPACT_ATOMS: atom_id res chain seq x y z
N MET A 1 -10.73 -1.78 -17.58
CA MET A 1 -10.22 -1.40 -16.26
C MET A 1 -11.02 -2.05 -15.16
N SER A 2 -10.41 -2.28 -14.03
CA SER A 2 -11.08 -2.93 -12.90
C SER A 2 -11.86 -1.93 -12.05
N ALA A 3 -12.69 -2.45 -11.14
CA ALA A 3 -13.36 -1.63 -10.14
C ALA A 3 -12.36 -0.83 -9.29
N LEU A 4 -11.18 -1.38 -9.05
CA LEU A 4 -10.14 -0.69 -8.31
C LEU A 4 -9.72 0.61 -9.00
N HIS A 5 -9.53 0.58 -10.32
CA HIS A 5 -9.10 1.75 -11.08
C HIS A 5 -10.20 2.82 -11.21
N ASP A 6 -11.44 2.47 -10.88
CA ASP A 6 -12.54 3.44 -10.85
C ASP A 6 -12.55 4.29 -9.57
N LEU A 7 -11.75 3.91 -8.56
CA LEU A 7 -11.68 4.65 -7.30
C LEU A 7 -10.74 5.85 -7.41
N THR A 8 -11.14 6.96 -6.80
CA THR A 8 -10.27 8.11 -6.58
C THR A 8 -10.13 8.30 -5.08
N LEU A 9 -8.90 8.22 -4.59
CA LEU A 9 -8.58 8.43 -3.18
C LEU A 9 -8.20 9.89 -2.96
N VAL A 10 -7.94 10.25 -1.71
CA VAL A 10 -7.42 11.56 -1.35
C VAL A 10 -6.01 11.37 -0.81
N ALA A 11 -5.06 12.12 -1.35
CA ALA A 11 -3.67 12.08 -0.90
C ALA A 11 -3.51 12.85 0.41
N LEU A 12 -2.38 12.68 1.08
CA LEU A 12 -2.08 13.39 2.34
C LEU A 12 -2.16 14.90 2.21
N ASP A 13 -1.83 15.44 1.05
CA ASP A 13 -1.89 16.89 0.79
C ASP A 13 -3.29 17.39 0.41
N GLY A 14 -4.27 16.51 0.40
CA GLY A 14 -5.65 16.82 0.04
C GLY A 14 -5.96 16.74 -1.44
N ALA A 15 -4.97 16.49 -2.29
CA ALA A 15 -5.19 16.37 -3.73
C ALA A 15 -5.88 15.05 -4.06
N GLU A 16 -6.54 15.00 -5.21
CA GLU A 16 -7.10 13.76 -5.71
C GLU A 16 -5.99 12.78 -6.09
N LEU A 17 -6.23 11.50 -5.79
CA LEU A 17 -5.31 10.41 -6.10
C LEU A 17 -6.12 9.31 -6.82
N PRO A 18 -6.36 9.50 -8.13
CA PRO A 18 -7.11 8.50 -8.88
C PRO A 18 -6.28 7.24 -9.07
N LEU A 19 -6.85 6.08 -8.74
CA LEU A 19 -6.12 4.82 -8.84
C LEU A 19 -5.86 4.41 -10.28
N VAL A 20 -6.55 5.03 -11.25
CA VAL A 20 -6.28 4.78 -12.68
C VAL A 20 -4.83 5.16 -13.05
N GLN A 21 -4.20 6.06 -12.29
CA GLN A 21 -2.80 6.40 -12.56
C GLN A 21 -1.84 5.23 -12.35
N PHE A 22 -2.30 4.19 -11.66
CA PHE A 22 -1.51 2.96 -11.47
C PHE A 22 -1.90 1.86 -12.46
N ALA A 23 -2.80 2.13 -13.42
CA ALA A 23 -3.10 1.17 -14.47
C ALA A 23 -1.83 0.85 -15.24
N ASP A 24 -1.66 -0.42 -15.59
CA ASP A 24 -0.47 -0.95 -16.27
C ASP A 24 0.81 -0.89 -15.43
N ARG A 25 0.66 -0.64 -14.12
CA ARG A 25 1.78 -0.68 -13.17
C ARG A 25 1.51 -1.72 -12.10
N LEU A 26 2.58 -2.35 -11.63
CA LEU A 26 2.51 -3.23 -10.45
C LEU A 26 2.42 -2.33 -9.21
N LEU A 27 1.51 -2.65 -8.30
CA LEU A 27 1.24 -1.80 -7.14
C LEU A 27 1.31 -2.62 -5.85
N LEU A 28 2.09 -2.15 -4.88
CA LEU A 28 2.13 -2.73 -3.54
C LEU A 28 1.40 -1.78 -2.59
N VAL A 29 0.22 -2.19 -2.13
CA VAL A 29 -0.60 -1.40 -1.19
C VAL A 29 -0.29 -1.84 0.22
N VAL A 30 0.09 -0.89 1.08
CA VAL A 30 0.51 -1.17 2.46
C VAL A 30 -0.20 -0.20 3.40
N ASN A 31 -0.90 -0.71 4.41
CA ASN A 31 -1.43 0.15 5.46
C ASN A 31 -0.31 0.45 6.46
N VAL A 32 -0.10 1.73 6.74
CA VAL A 32 1.10 2.19 7.44
C VAL A 32 0.77 2.97 8.71
N ALA A 33 1.74 3.08 9.61
CA ALA A 33 1.61 3.84 10.85
C ALA A 33 2.98 4.38 11.29
N SER A 34 2.96 5.52 12.00
CA SER A 34 4.18 6.23 12.41
C SER A 34 4.71 5.77 13.77
N GLU A 35 3.90 5.10 14.59
CA GLU A 35 4.26 4.76 15.98
C GLU A 35 4.22 3.25 16.25
N CYS A 36 4.32 2.43 15.22
CA CYS A 36 4.28 0.97 15.31
C CYS A 36 5.69 0.41 15.52
N GLY A 37 5.80 -0.75 16.17
CA GLY A 37 7.06 -1.48 16.23
C GLY A 37 7.59 -1.89 14.86
N LEU A 38 6.72 -1.93 13.84
CA LEU A 38 7.09 -2.27 12.45
C LEU A 38 7.37 -1.03 11.58
N THR A 39 7.34 0.17 12.15
CA THR A 39 7.47 1.43 11.39
C THR A 39 8.79 1.51 10.60
N GLN A 40 9.83 0.80 11.05
CA GLN A 40 11.09 0.74 10.32
C GLN A 40 10.95 0.14 8.92
N GLN A 41 9.87 -0.57 8.65
CA GLN A 41 9.58 -1.09 7.30
C GLN A 41 9.43 0.01 6.26
N TYR A 42 9.15 1.26 6.66
CA TYR A 42 9.14 2.38 5.72
C TYR A 42 10.45 2.48 4.92
N ALA A 43 11.58 2.24 5.58
CA ALA A 43 12.88 2.30 4.90
C ALA A 43 12.97 1.27 3.76
N GLY A 44 12.55 0.04 4.03
CA GLY A 44 12.55 -1.01 3.02
C GLY A 44 11.52 -0.78 1.92
N LEU A 45 10.35 -0.24 2.27
CA LEU A 45 9.33 0.11 1.28
C LEU A 45 9.84 1.20 0.33
N GLN A 46 10.53 2.20 0.87
CA GLN A 46 11.13 3.25 0.03
C GLN A 46 12.21 2.69 -0.88
N THR A 47 13.01 1.75 -0.38
CA THR A 47 14.03 1.06 -1.19
C THR A 47 13.38 0.30 -2.35
N LEU A 48 12.28 -0.42 -2.10
CA LEU A 48 11.54 -1.12 -3.16
C LEU A 48 11.03 -0.14 -4.20
N HIS A 49 10.44 0.95 -3.74
CA HIS A 49 9.88 1.97 -4.62
C HIS A 49 10.95 2.53 -5.54
N GLU A 50 12.08 2.92 -5.00
CA GLU A 50 13.20 3.47 -5.78
C GLU A 50 13.77 2.44 -6.75
N GLN A 51 13.91 1.20 -6.30
CA GLN A 51 14.56 0.15 -7.08
C GLN A 51 13.72 -0.25 -8.31
N TYR A 52 12.40 -0.32 -8.17
CA TYR A 52 11.53 -0.87 -9.21
C TYR A 52 10.65 0.17 -9.91
N GLN A 53 10.67 1.42 -9.47
CA GLN A 53 9.79 2.47 -10.01
C GLN A 53 9.92 2.60 -11.52
N ALA A 54 11.15 2.62 -12.04
CA ALA A 54 11.40 2.77 -13.47
C ALA A 54 10.94 1.57 -14.29
N GLN A 55 10.72 0.42 -13.64
CA GLN A 55 10.25 -0.79 -14.30
C GLN A 55 8.72 -0.93 -14.29
N GLY A 56 7.99 0.07 -13.78
CA GLY A 56 6.53 0.04 -13.73
C GLY A 56 5.98 -0.46 -12.41
N PHE A 57 6.59 -0.08 -11.31
CA PHE A 57 6.18 -0.44 -9.96
C PHE A 57 5.95 0.80 -9.11
N SER A 58 5.02 0.74 -8.17
CA SER A 58 4.85 1.76 -7.15
C SER A 58 4.43 1.12 -5.82
N VAL A 59 4.86 1.72 -4.72
CA VAL A 59 4.28 1.49 -3.40
C VAL A 59 3.17 2.53 -3.20
N LEU A 60 2.07 2.14 -2.60
CA LEU A 60 1.02 3.06 -2.15
C LEU A 60 0.84 2.85 -0.65
N GLY A 61 1.17 3.85 0.15
CA GLY A 61 1.01 3.82 1.59
C GLY A 61 -0.35 4.34 2.00
N VAL A 62 -1.02 3.63 2.91
CA VAL A 62 -2.36 3.98 3.40
C VAL A 62 -2.27 4.13 4.91
N PRO A 63 -2.11 5.36 5.44
CA PRO A 63 -2.11 5.57 6.89
C PRO A 63 -3.42 5.09 7.50
N CYS A 64 -3.32 4.39 8.64
CA CYS A 64 -4.47 3.83 9.33
C CYS A 64 -4.24 3.86 10.84
N ASN A 65 -5.26 4.30 11.60
CA ASN A 65 -5.17 4.42 13.05
C ASN A 65 -5.93 3.31 13.81
N GLN A 66 -6.36 2.25 13.11
CA GLN A 66 -7.19 1.21 13.72
C GLN A 66 -6.41 0.19 14.54
N PHE A 67 -5.09 0.12 14.38
CA PHE A 67 -4.26 -0.89 15.04
C PHE A 67 -3.45 -0.24 16.18
N GLY A 68 -3.98 -0.34 17.40
CA GLY A 68 -3.32 0.21 18.57
C GLY A 68 -3.26 1.72 18.61
N LYS A 69 -4.02 2.42 17.76
CA LYS A 69 -4.00 3.88 17.63
C LYS A 69 -2.59 4.40 17.37
N GLN A 70 -1.84 3.71 16.52
CA GLN A 70 -0.42 4.01 16.24
C GLN A 70 -0.21 4.99 15.09
N GLU A 71 -1.29 5.60 14.58
CA GLU A 71 -1.23 6.68 13.59
C GLU A 71 -2.14 7.84 14.02
N PRO A 72 -1.87 8.47 15.18
CA PRO A 72 -2.76 9.52 15.71
C PRO A 72 -2.58 10.89 15.08
N GLY A 73 -1.52 11.10 14.31
CA GLY A 73 -1.16 12.41 13.78
C GLY A 73 -2.09 12.94 12.70
N THR A 74 -1.98 14.23 12.43
CA THR A 74 -2.63 14.88 11.30
C THR A 74 -1.95 14.48 9.99
N ALA A 75 -2.59 14.77 8.86
CA ALA A 75 -1.99 14.50 7.55
C ALA A 75 -0.63 15.18 7.39
N ALA A 76 -0.51 16.43 7.83
CA ALA A 76 0.77 17.15 7.78
C ALA A 76 1.83 16.50 8.66
N GLN A 77 1.46 16.06 9.86
CA GLN A 77 2.39 15.37 10.77
C GLN A 77 2.87 14.04 10.20
N ILE A 78 1.96 13.28 9.60
CA ILE A 78 2.31 12.00 8.96
C ILE A 78 3.28 12.23 7.80
N ARG A 79 3.00 13.21 6.94
CA ARG A 79 3.86 13.54 5.81
C ARG A 79 5.25 13.94 6.29
N ASP A 80 5.32 14.84 7.27
CA ASP A 80 6.61 15.32 7.79
C ASP A 80 7.40 14.16 8.40
N PHE A 81 6.75 13.28 9.15
CA PHE A 81 7.38 12.10 9.71
C PHE A 81 8.00 11.23 8.62
N CYS A 82 7.22 10.90 7.59
CA CYS A 82 7.67 10.02 6.52
C CYS A 82 8.85 10.62 5.75
N VAL A 83 8.80 11.92 5.45
CA VAL A 83 9.87 12.60 4.72
C VAL A 83 11.13 12.73 5.57
N GLU A 84 10.98 13.21 6.82
CA GLU A 84 12.13 13.50 7.68
C GLU A 84 12.85 12.24 8.15
N HIS A 85 12.11 11.17 8.46
CA HIS A 85 12.71 9.95 9.02
C HIS A 85 13.07 8.92 7.97
N PHE A 86 12.39 8.86 6.84
CA PHE A 86 12.55 7.79 5.86
C PHE A 86 12.71 8.28 4.42
N GLY A 87 12.61 9.57 4.17
CA GLY A 87 12.74 10.11 2.82
C GLY A 87 11.71 9.55 1.84
N VAL A 88 10.49 9.27 2.31
CA VAL A 88 9.46 8.63 1.52
C VAL A 88 9.08 9.48 0.30
N THR A 89 9.10 8.87 -0.88
CA THR A 89 8.67 9.51 -2.14
C THR A 89 7.48 8.81 -2.78
N PHE A 90 7.10 7.62 -2.28
CA PHE A 90 5.90 6.96 -2.81
C PHE A 90 4.63 7.67 -2.34
N PRO A 91 3.53 7.54 -3.09
CA PRO A 91 2.26 8.18 -2.72
C PRO A 91 1.71 7.66 -1.40
N LEU A 92 1.12 8.56 -0.63
CA LEU A 92 0.43 8.25 0.62
C LEU A 92 -0.98 8.82 0.55
N THR A 93 -1.96 8.07 1.01
CA THR A 93 -3.35 8.55 1.09
C THR A 93 -3.59 9.28 2.42
N GLU A 94 -4.74 9.96 2.52
CA GLU A 94 -5.25 10.35 3.82
C GLU A 94 -5.49 9.10 4.68
N LYS A 95 -5.69 9.30 5.98
CA LYS A 95 -5.96 8.20 6.90
C LYS A 95 -7.25 7.49 6.52
N LEU A 96 -7.22 6.16 6.38
CA LEU A 96 -8.38 5.36 6.00
C LEU A 96 -8.68 4.31 7.06
N GLN A 97 -9.95 3.88 7.09
CA GLN A 97 -10.36 2.67 7.81
C GLN A 97 -10.21 1.47 6.87
N VAL A 98 -9.49 0.45 7.32
CA VAL A 98 -9.24 -0.75 6.51
C VAL A 98 -10.11 -1.93 6.93
N ASN A 99 -10.55 -1.95 8.19
CA ASN A 99 -11.40 -3.01 8.76
C ASN A 99 -12.74 -2.45 9.24
N GLY A 100 -13.73 -3.34 9.40
CA GLY A 100 -15.03 -3.01 9.98
C GLY A 100 -16.04 -2.56 8.94
N THR A 101 -17.26 -2.27 9.41
CA THR A 101 -18.39 -1.94 8.52
C THR A 101 -18.22 -0.61 7.79
N GLY A 102 -17.40 0.29 8.34
CA GLY A 102 -17.12 1.59 7.71
C GLY A 102 -15.82 1.63 6.92
N ASN A 103 -15.26 0.47 6.57
CA ASN A 103 -14.00 0.46 5.87
C ASN A 103 -14.11 1.04 4.45
N HIS A 104 -12.99 1.59 3.99
CA HIS A 104 -12.92 2.23 2.69
C HIS A 104 -13.16 1.22 1.55
N PRO A 105 -13.84 1.64 0.46
CA PRO A 105 -14.07 0.76 -0.70
C PRO A 105 -12.81 0.08 -1.24
N LEU A 106 -11.65 0.72 -1.17
CA LEU A 106 -10.38 0.11 -1.55
C LEU A 106 -10.18 -1.22 -0.82
N TYR A 107 -10.35 -1.22 0.51
CA TYR A 107 -10.12 -2.44 1.29
C TYR A 107 -11.25 -3.46 1.17
N ARG A 108 -12.44 -3.04 0.78
CA ARG A 108 -13.49 -3.99 0.42
C ARG A 108 -13.10 -4.77 -0.84
N LEU A 109 -12.46 -4.10 -1.81
CA LEU A 109 -11.97 -4.78 -3.01
C LEU A 109 -10.76 -5.66 -2.72
N LEU A 110 -9.85 -5.21 -1.85
CA LEU A 110 -8.62 -5.96 -1.54
C LEU A 110 -8.89 -7.18 -0.68
N ALA A 111 -9.75 -7.07 0.32
CA ALA A 111 -9.85 -8.07 1.39
C ALA A 111 -11.28 -8.41 1.79
N GLY A 112 -12.28 -7.90 1.11
CA GLY A 112 -13.68 -8.17 1.39
C GLY A 112 -14.13 -9.52 0.91
N GLU A 113 -15.41 -9.84 1.15
CA GLU A 113 -16.03 -11.05 0.67
C GLU A 113 -15.96 -11.11 -0.86
N GLY A 114 -15.54 -12.22 -1.40
CA GLY A 114 -15.35 -12.39 -2.82
C GLY A 114 -13.99 -11.99 -3.37
N ALA A 115 -13.13 -11.40 -2.53
CA ALA A 115 -11.76 -11.08 -2.93
C ALA A 115 -10.91 -12.35 -3.02
N GLU A 116 -9.79 -12.26 -3.74
CA GLU A 116 -8.88 -13.39 -3.92
C GLU A 116 -8.25 -13.84 -2.59
N PHE A 117 -7.93 -12.88 -1.72
CA PHE A 117 -7.32 -13.12 -0.41
C PHE A 117 -8.15 -12.42 0.67
N PRO A 118 -9.39 -12.91 0.96
CA PRO A 118 -10.29 -12.20 1.87
C PRO A 118 -9.86 -12.32 3.33
N GLY A 119 -10.41 -11.44 4.16
CA GLY A 119 -10.20 -11.46 5.59
C GLY A 119 -9.73 -10.13 6.14
N GLU A 120 -9.98 -9.89 7.43
CA GLU A 120 -9.57 -8.64 8.07
C GLU A 120 -8.05 -8.43 7.99
N ILE A 121 -7.65 -7.17 7.92
CA ILE A 121 -6.24 -6.79 8.00
C ILE A 121 -5.79 -7.06 9.43
N ALA A 122 -4.67 -7.77 9.56
CA ALA A 122 -4.21 -8.27 10.87
C ALA A 122 -3.54 -7.19 11.72
N TRP A 123 -2.79 -6.29 11.11
CA TRP A 123 -2.04 -5.23 11.80
C TRP A 123 -1.50 -4.22 10.80
N ASN A 124 -0.80 -3.20 11.29
CA ASN A 124 -0.07 -2.26 10.45
C ASN A 124 0.95 -2.99 9.56
N PHE A 125 1.19 -2.47 8.38
CA PHE A 125 2.18 -2.99 7.41
C PHE A 125 1.83 -4.33 6.78
N GLU A 126 0.55 -4.66 6.70
CA GLU A 126 0.10 -5.76 5.84
C GLU A 126 0.11 -5.30 4.39
N LYS A 127 0.46 -6.20 3.45
CA LYS A 127 0.76 -5.82 2.08
C LYS A 127 -0.08 -6.62 1.09
N PHE A 128 -0.55 -5.92 0.06
CA PHE A 128 -1.24 -6.53 -1.09
C PHE A 128 -0.48 -6.15 -2.35
N LEU A 129 -0.15 -7.14 -3.16
CA LEU A 129 0.52 -6.92 -4.46
C LEU A 129 -0.53 -7.07 -5.57
N LEU A 130 -0.67 -6.03 -6.40
CA LEU A 130 -1.65 -5.97 -7.47
C LEU A 130 -0.98 -5.82 -8.82
N ASP A 131 -1.53 -6.48 -9.85
CA ASP A 131 -1.03 -6.32 -11.21
C ASP A 131 -1.55 -5.03 -11.88
N GLY A 132 -1.15 -4.78 -13.11
CA GLY A 132 -1.52 -3.59 -13.85
C GLY A 132 -3.00 -3.50 -14.21
N GLU A 133 -3.74 -4.59 -14.05
CA GLU A 133 -5.19 -4.62 -14.24
C GLU A 133 -5.95 -4.45 -12.93
N GLY A 134 -5.26 -4.34 -11.80
CA GLY A 134 -5.86 -4.16 -10.50
C GLY A 134 -6.24 -5.46 -9.80
N ARG A 135 -5.76 -6.60 -10.28
CA ARG A 135 -6.00 -7.89 -9.64
C ARG A 135 -4.99 -8.12 -8.52
N VAL A 136 -5.46 -8.65 -7.40
CA VAL A 136 -4.58 -8.99 -6.28
C VAL A 136 -3.85 -10.29 -6.58
N LEU A 137 -2.52 -10.22 -6.66
CA LEU A 137 -1.67 -11.36 -6.95
C LEU A 137 -1.22 -12.09 -5.69
N ALA A 138 -1.02 -11.35 -4.60
CA ALA A 138 -0.51 -11.91 -3.37
C ALA A 138 -0.83 -10.99 -2.18
N ARG A 139 -0.87 -11.59 -0.99
CA ARG A 139 -1.08 -10.88 0.27
C ARG A 139 0.01 -11.33 1.23
N PHE A 140 0.69 -10.38 1.87
CA PHE A 140 1.81 -10.66 2.77
C PHE A 140 1.50 -10.16 4.17
N SER A 141 1.90 -10.93 5.17
CA SER A 141 1.64 -10.58 6.56
C SER A 141 2.37 -9.30 6.98
N PRO A 142 1.90 -8.62 8.04
CA PRO A 142 2.58 -7.43 8.55
C PRO A 142 4.06 -7.64 8.86
N ARG A 143 4.42 -8.83 9.31
CA ARG A 143 5.82 -9.14 9.70
C ARG A 143 6.73 -9.49 8.53
N THR A 144 6.17 -9.66 7.33
CA THR A 144 6.98 -9.88 6.14
C THR A 144 7.73 -8.59 5.82
N GLU A 145 9.04 -8.61 5.94
CA GLU A 145 9.87 -7.45 5.67
C GLU A 145 9.88 -7.12 4.18
N PRO A 146 10.04 -5.84 3.80
CA PRO A 146 10.09 -5.48 2.39
C PRO A 146 11.21 -6.13 1.59
N ASP A 147 12.29 -6.58 2.24
CA ASP A 147 13.39 -7.29 1.60
C ASP A 147 13.26 -8.81 1.67
N ASP A 148 12.13 -9.32 2.14
CA ASP A 148 11.89 -10.76 2.20
C ASP A 148 12.01 -11.36 0.79
N PRO A 149 12.79 -12.46 0.63
CA PRO A 149 12.99 -13.07 -0.69
C PRO A 149 11.70 -13.46 -1.41
N LEU A 150 10.66 -13.87 -0.67
CA LEU A 150 9.38 -14.23 -1.28
C LEU A 150 8.67 -13.01 -1.86
N LEU A 151 8.72 -11.88 -1.16
CA LEU A 151 8.13 -10.64 -1.66
C LEU A 151 8.89 -10.12 -2.87
N LEU A 152 10.21 -10.10 -2.80
CA LEU A 152 11.05 -9.67 -3.93
C LEU A 152 10.82 -10.54 -5.16
N GLN A 153 10.73 -11.86 -4.98
CA GLN A 153 10.48 -12.78 -6.08
C GLN A 153 9.11 -12.54 -6.70
N ALA A 154 8.09 -12.30 -5.88
CA ALA A 154 6.74 -12.00 -6.39
C ALA A 154 6.74 -10.73 -7.24
N ILE A 155 7.44 -9.69 -6.81
CA ILE A 155 7.56 -8.44 -7.56
C ILE A 155 8.26 -8.69 -8.89
N GLU A 156 9.40 -9.38 -8.87
CA GLU A 156 10.20 -9.62 -10.08
C GLU A 156 9.46 -10.50 -11.07
N ASP A 157 8.77 -11.54 -10.61
CA ASP A 157 7.96 -12.39 -11.47
C ASP A 157 6.83 -11.61 -12.14
N ALA A 158 6.14 -10.76 -11.37
CA ALA A 158 5.03 -9.96 -11.90
C ALA A 158 5.52 -8.91 -12.90
N LEU A 159 6.68 -8.29 -12.64
CA LEU A 159 7.26 -7.32 -13.59
C LEU A 159 7.68 -8.02 -14.89
N ALA A 160 8.18 -9.23 -14.83
CA ALA A 160 8.55 -9.99 -16.03
C ALA A 160 7.33 -10.26 -16.90
N VAL A 161 6.18 -10.54 -16.31
CA VAL A 161 4.93 -10.75 -17.05
C VAL A 161 4.45 -9.46 -17.70
N GLN A 162 4.61 -8.30 -17.04
CA GLN A 162 4.17 -7.01 -17.58
C GLN A 162 4.92 -6.59 -18.84
N VAL A 163 6.20 -6.94 -18.97
CA VAL A 163 7.00 -6.57 -20.14
C VAL A 163 6.88 -7.57 -21.29
N SER A 164 6.19 -8.68 -21.08
CA SER A 164 5.94 -9.69 -22.10
C SER A 164 4.72 -9.34 -22.99
#